data_8dc88046773dbaa5a212da35ab6884e6
#
_entry.id   8dc88046773dbaa5a212da35ab6884e6
#
_cell.length_a   1.000
_cell.length_b   1.000
_cell.length_c   1.000
_cell.angle_alpha   90.00
_cell.angle_beta   90.00
_cell.angle_gamma   90.00
#
_symmetry.space_group_name_H-M   'P 1'
#
loop_
_entity.id
_entity.type
_entity.pdbx_description
1 polymer ?
#
loop_
_entity_poly.entity_id
_entity_poly.type
_entity_poly.pdbx_seq_one_letter_code
_entity_poly.pdbx_strand_id
1 'polypeptide(L)'
;MKRTLALILLLTSSTFLHASAESIETILAVGPEGKGNSAAAEAWAKITANAAIDSLMKIFDAMDKAGPIASNWLRSAAEVIAKNLEKSGKTAIDPLGEFFMDHSHPPKARRFAFELIKKNEPITAKALIPGLLNDPSPELRRDAVSSLIDQASALKKEGKKSAAILIYRQALNSAVEENQVKPISQSLKELGVEVDLPKHFGFLMRWNVIGPFDNTTRTGFEKKFPPEKEVNLQAKYKGKGKEIKWEPLASSDSLGKIDLIKPFGMLKETTAYAYTEFESESSRTAELRLGCKNAWKIWVNGKFIFGRDEYLSLIHI
;
A
#
# COMPACT_ATOMS: atom_id res chain seq x y z
N MET A 1 7.42 35.40 44.81
CA MET A 1 6.66 35.52 43.56
C MET A 1 7.10 34.59 42.42
N LYS A 2 8.36 34.22 42.27
CA LYS A 2 8.81 33.35 41.14
C LYS A 2 8.36 31.84 41.25
N ARG A 3 8.07 31.32 42.41
CA ARG A 3 7.64 29.88 42.58
C ARG A 3 6.15 29.65 42.27
N THR A 4 5.30 30.65 42.44
CA THR A 4 3.87 30.55 42.20
C THR A 4 3.53 30.63 40.68
N LEU A 5 4.35 31.34 39.89
CA LEU A 5 4.17 31.41 38.42
C LEU A 5 4.53 30.09 37.74
N ALA A 6 5.57 29.38 38.23
CA ALA A 6 5.96 28.07 37.66
C ALA A 6 4.92 26.99 37.97
N LEU A 7 4.24 27.02 39.12
CA LEU A 7 3.20 26.07 39.46
C LEU A 7 1.91 26.27 38.64
N ILE A 8 1.56 27.51 38.32
CA ILE A 8 0.40 27.83 37.47
C ILE A 8 0.66 27.42 36.02
N LEU A 9 1.88 27.56 35.49
CA LEU A 9 2.23 27.12 34.14
C LEU A 9 2.21 25.58 34.02
N LEU A 10 2.66 24.85 35.02
CA LEU A 10 2.61 23.38 35.05
C LEU A 10 1.19 22.83 35.19
N LEU A 11 0.32 23.47 35.95
CA LEU A 11 -1.09 23.08 36.05
C LEU A 11 -1.90 23.35 34.78
N THR A 12 -1.64 24.46 34.09
CA THR A 12 -2.32 24.78 32.82
C THR A 12 -1.90 23.84 31.70
N SER A 13 -0.62 23.51 31.58
CA SER A 13 -0.16 22.54 30.59
C SER A 13 -0.74 21.14 30.82
N SER A 14 -0.85 20.68 32.05
CA SER A 14 -1.44 19.38 32.38
C SER A 14 -2.94 19.30 32.05
N THR A 15 -3.72 20.35 32.29
CA THR A 15 -5.16 20.38 31.96
C THR A 15 -5.41 20.45 30.44
N PHE A 16 -4.58 21.16 29.68
CA PHE A 16 -4.67 21.19 28.22
C PHE A 16 -4.29 19.87 27.56
N LEU A 17 -3.30 19.15 28.10
CA LEU A 17 -2.93 17.82 27.62
C LEU A 17 -4.07 16.80 27.81
N HIS A 18 -4.79 16.84 28.91
CA HIS A 18 -5.94 15.98 29.17
C HIS A 18 -7.12 16.30 28.24
N ALA A 19 -7.45 17.56 28.04
CA ALA A 19 -8.54 17.98 27.16
C ALA A 19 -8.32 17.60 25.69
N SER A 20 -7.08 17.60 25.22
CA SER A 20 -6.77 17.17 23.85
C SER A 20 -6.89 15.66 23.68
N ALA A 21 -6.49 14.85 24.67
CA ALA A 21 -6.62 13.40 24.63
C ALA A 21 -8.09 12.96 24.65
N GLU A 22 -8.91 13.53 25.52
CA GLU A 22 -10.35 13.26 25.59
C GLU A 22 -11.06 13.62 24.28
N SER A 23 -10.71 14.74 23.67
CA SER A 23 -11.26 15.17 22.40
C SER A 23 -10.88 14.23 21.27
N ILE A 24 -9.66 13.70 21.23
CA ILE A 24 -9.23 12.71 20.24
C ILE A 24 -10.01 11.39 20.42
N GLU A 25 -10.16 10.89 21.63
CA GLU A 25 -10.94 9.67 21.89
C GLU A 25 -12.40 9.83 21.47
N THR A 26 -13.00 11.01 21.70
CA THR A 26 -14.35 11.33 21.23
C THR A 26 -14.45 11.28 19.71
N ILE A 27 -13.45 11.78 18.97
CA ILE A 27 -13.39 11.71 17.52
C ILE A 27 -13.20 10.26 17.04
N LEU A 28 -12.36 9.47 17.72
CA LEU A 28 -12.14 8.06 17.36
C LEU A 28 -13.40 7.20 17.52
N ALA A 29 -14.34 7.61 18.40
CA ALA A 29 -15.59 6.89 18.65
C ALA A 29 -16.69 7.12 17.60
N VAL A 30 -16.46 7.95 16.57
CA VAL A 30 -17.46 8.18 15.51
C VAL A 30 -17.72 6.90 14.71
N GLY A 31 -18.99 6.69 14.35
CA GLY A 31 -19.44 5.50 13.63
C GLY A 31 -20.25 5.83 12.36
N PRO A 32 -20.69 4.79 11.65
CA PRO A 32 -21.56 4.94 10.50
C PRO A 32 -22.87 5.69 10.85
N GLU A 33 -23.58 6.15 9.81
CA GLU A 33 -24.89 6.82 9.93
C GLU A 33 -24.91 8.05 10.85
N GLY A 34 -23.77 8.73 10.99
CA GLY A 34 -23.66 9.94 11.81
C GLY A 34 -23.53 9.70 13.31
N LYS A 35 -23.36 8.45 13.75
CA LYS A 35 -23.18 8.12 15.17
C LYS A 35 -21.99 8.88 15.74
N GLY A 36 -22.22 9.71 16.76
CA GLY A 36 -21.20 10.48 17.46
C GLY A 36 -20.76 11.78 16.78
N ASN A 37 -21.31 12.14 15.60
CA ASN A 37 -20.89 13.33 14.85
C ASN A 37 -21.00 14.64 15.65
N SER A 38 -22.08 14.84 16.44
CA SER A 38 -22.26 16.05 17.26
C SER A 38 -21.14 16.20 18.30
N ALA A 39 -20.86 15.13 19.03
CA ALA A 39 -19.77 15.11 20.02
C ALA A 39 -18.40 15.30 19.35
N ALA A 40 -18.19 14.68 18.20
CA ALA A 40 -16.95 14.85 17.42
C ALA A 40 -16.77 16.31 16.93
N ALA A 41 -17.83 16.98 16.52
CA ALA A 41 -17.77 18.39 16.11
C ALA A 41 -17.36 19.31 17.29
N GLU A 42 -17.90 19.08 18.47
CA GLU A 42 -17.49 19.80 19.69
C GLU A 42 -16.05 19.50 20.08
N ALA A 43 -15.64 18.23 20.02
CA ALA A 43 -14.27 17.79 20.28
C ALA A 43 -13.29 18.39 19.26
N TRP A 44 -13.65 18.42 18.00
CA TRP A 44 -12.90 19.05 16.92
C TRP A 44 -12.70 20.54 17.18
N ALA A 45 -13.75 21.27 17.56
CA ALA A 45 -13.67 22.68 17.87
C ALA A 45 -12.74 22.94 19.07
N LYS A 46 -12.79 22.12 20.10
CA LYS A 46 -11.90 22.21 21.27
C LYS A 46 -10.43 21.98 20.88
N ILE A 47 -10.12 20.94 20.11
CA ILE A 47 -8.74 20.58 19.78
C ILE A 47 -8.11 21.59 18.79
N THR A 48 -8.90 22.17 17.88
CA THR A 48 -8.44 23.15 16.88
C THR A 48 -8.33 24.57 17.42
N ALA A 49 -8.94 24.85 18.58
CA ALA A 49 -8.82 26.16 19.23
C ALA A 49 -7.37 26.49 19.65
N ASN A 50 -6.55 25.47 19.91
CA ASN A 50 -5.15 25.61 20.32
C ASN A 50 -4.20 25.06 19.25
N ALA A 51 -3.42 25.97 18.63
CA ALA A 51 -2.36 25.60 17.72
C ALA A 51 -1.09 25.23 18.48
N ALA A 52 -0.97 23.96 18.86
CA ALA A 52 0.22 23.41 19.50
C ALA A 52 0.78 22.23 18.69
N ILE A 53 2.10 22.17 18.56
CA ILE A 53 2.79 21.06 17.86
C ILE A 53 2.45 19.72 18.51
N ASP A 54 2.46 19.65 19.86
CA ASP A 54 2.10 18.42 20.59
C ASP A 54 0.66 17.96 20.29
N SER A 55 -0.28 18.90 20.10
CA SER A 55 -1.65 18.54 19.72
C SER A 55 -1.72 18.00 18.30
N LEU A 56 -0.94 18.55 17.39
CA LEU A 56 -0.81 18.06 16.03
C LEU A 56 -0.26 16.64 16.00
N MET A 57 0.85 16.38 16.71
CA MET A 57 1.47 15.06 16.72
C MET A 57 0.57 13.99 17.37
N LYS A 58 -0.16 14.32 18.46
CA LYS A 58 -1.15 13.39 19.02
C LYS A 58 -2.28 13.04 18.05
N ILE A 59 -2.68 13.96 17.18
CA ILE A 59 -3.65 13.64 16.12
C ILE A 59 -3.05 12.65 15.12
N PHE A 60 -1.78 12.82 14.74
CA PHE A 60 -1.10 11.88 13.86
C PHE A 60 -0.98 10.48 14.49
N ASP A 61 -0.59 10.38 15.75
CA ASP A 61 -0.54 9.11 16.49
C ASP A 61 -1.93 8.44 16.57
N ALA A 62 -2.99 9.24 16.72
CA ALA A 62 -4.36 8.73 16.74
C ALA A 62 -4.82 8.19 15.39
N MET A 63 -4.27 8.70 14.27
CA MET A 63 -4.59 8.17 12.93
C MET A 63 -4.19 6.72 12.75
N ASP A 64 -3.24 6.20 13.53
CA ASP A 64 -2.83 4.79 13.51
C ASP A 64 -3.98 3.84 13.87
N LYS A 65 -4.91 4.30 14.69
CA LYS A 65 -6.05 3.53 15.20
C LYS A 65 -7.39 3.94 14.59
N ALA A 66 -7.39 5.02 13.78
CA ALA A 66 -8.62 5.63 13.30
C ALA A 66 -9.27 4.83 12.16
N GLY A 67 -10.56 4.55 12.29
CA GLY A 67 -11.38 4.10 11.16
C GLY A 67 -11.55 5.22 10.11
N PRO A 68 -12.11 4.92 8.93
CA PRO A 68 -12.20 5.87 7.82
C PRO A 68 -12.90 7.19 8.17
N ILE A 69 -13.97 7.15 8.96
CA ILE A 69 -14.73 8.36 9.35
C ILE A 69 -13.93 9.20 10.34
N ALA A 70 -13.37 8.57 11.39
CA ALA A 70 -12.52 9.25 12.36
C ALA A 70 -11.28 9.87 11.71
N SER A 71 -10.66 9.17 10.75
CA SER A 71 -9.51 9.69 10.00
C SER A 71 -9.82 11.01 9.28
N ASN A 72 -11.02 11.16 8.72
CA ASN A 72 -11.42 12.40 8.06
C ASN A 72 -11.53 13.56 9.07
N TRP A 73 -12.09 13.32 10.25
CA TRP A 73 -12.17 14.30 11.32
C TRP A 73 -10.78 14.73 11.82
N LEU A 74 -9.91 13.73 12.08
CA LEU A 74 -8.54 13.97 12.54
C LEU A 74 -7.72 14.73 11.49
N ARG A 75 -7.84 14.35 10.20
CA ARG A 75 -7.19 15.04 9.10
C ARG A 75 -7.61 16.53 9.04
N SER A 76 -8.91 16.79 9.12
CA SER A 76 -9.43 18.17 9.13
C SER A 76 -8.91 18.96 10.33
N ALA A 77 -8.83 18.36 11.52
CA ALA A 77 -8.27 19.01 12.71
C ALA A 77 -6.78 19.32 12.53
N ALA A 78 -6.00 18.38 12.02
CA ALA A 78 -4.57 18.55 11.77
C ALA A 78 -4.29 19.67 10.75
N GLU A 79 -5.08 19.76 9.68
CA GLU A 79 -4.96 20.83 8.68
C GLU A 79 -5.19 22.23 9.29
N VAL A 80 -6.19 22.35 10.17
CA VAL A 80 -6.48 23.62 10.86
C VAL A 80 -5.36 24.00 11.83
N ILE A 81 -4.89 23.03 12.63
CA ILE A 81 -3.79 23.26 13.59
C ILE A 81 -2.51 23.64 12.84
N ALA A 82 -2.13 22.90 11.79
CA ALA A 82 -0.95 23.20 11.00
C ALA A 82 -1.00 24.61 10.39
N LYS A 83 -2.16 25.02 9.84
CA LYS A 83 -2.38 26.38 9.32
C LYS A 83 -2.27 27.45 10.41
N ASN A 84 -2.77 27.18 11.62
CA ASN A 84 -2.69 28.13 12.73
C ASN A 84 -1.27 28.22 13.30
N LEU A 85 -0.51 27.13 13.32
CA LEU A 85 0.92 27.15 13.64
C LEU A 85 1.69 28.02 12.66
N GLU A 86 1.49 27.83 11.35
CA GLU A 86 2.11 28.66 10.31
C GLU A 86 1.83 30.15 10.51
N LYS A 87 0.57 30.50 10.75
CA LYS A 87 0.18 31.91 11.01
C LYS A 87 0.84 32.49 12.25
N SER A 88 1.18 31.69 13.24
CA SER A 88 1.89 32.10 14.46
C SER A 88 3.41 32.08 14.33
N GLY A 89 3.94 31.82 13.13
CA GLY A 89 5.37 31.71 12.86
C GLY A 89 6.03 30.47 13.45
N LYS A 90 5.23 29.45 13.80
CA LYS A 90 5.71 28.15 14.29
C LYS A 90 5.67 27.12 13.17
N THR A 91 6.59 26.19 13.17
CA THR A 91 6.63 25.10 12.22
C THR A 91 6.64 23.75 12.95
N ALA A 92 6.00 22.75 12.35
CA ALA A 92 6.01 21.36 12.80
C ALA A 92 6.75 20.45 11.79
N ILE A 93 7.59 21.03 10.93
CA ILE A 93 8.26 20.29 9.84
C ILE A 93 9.12 19.15 10.37
N ASP A 94 9.95 19.40 11.40
CA ASP A 94 10.82 18.37 11.95
C ASP A 94 10.02 17.22 12.59
N PRO A 95 9.05 17.44 13.49
CA PRO A 95 8.21 16.36 14.02
C PRO A 95 7.40 15.62 12.93
N LEU A 96 6.89 16.34 11.93
CA LEU A 96 6.19 15.70 10.81
C LEU A 96 7.15 14.87 9.95
N GLY A 97 8.40 15.31 9.79
CA GLY A 97 9.45 14.58 9.08
C GLY A 97 9.82 13.28 9.80
N GLU A 98 9.99 13.33 11.11
CA GLU A 98 10.24 12.15 11.94
C GLU A 98 9.09 11.14 11.83
N PHE A 99 7.85 11.59 12.02
CA PHE A 99 6.65 10.76 11.85
C PHE A 99 6.56 10.15 10.45
N PHE A 100 6.82 10.93 9.42
CA PHE A 100 6.79 10.49 8.03
C PHE A 100 7.81 9.38 7.74
N MET A 101 9.00 9.48 8.30
CA MET A 101 10.08 8.52 8.08
C MET A 101 9.96 7.25 8.93
N ASP A 102 9.13 7.26 9.96
CA ASP A 102 8.86 6.08 10.79
C ASP A 102 7.88 5.13 10.09
N HIS A 103 8.39 3.99 9.63
CA HIS A 103 7.61 2.97 8.92
C HIS A 103 6.64 2.19 9.82
N SER A 104 6.66 2.37 11.14
CA SER A 104 5.68 1.79 12.05
C SER A 104 4.30 2.42 11.92
N HIS A 105 4.24 3.67 11.45
CA HIS A 105 2.99 4.37 11.21
C HIS A 105 2.30 3.95 9.90
N PRO A 106 0.95 3.95 9.85
CA PRO A 106 0.19 3.60 8.65
C PRO A 106 0.53 4.48 7.45
N PRO A 107 0.63 3.90 6.24
CA PRO A 107 0.97 4.63 5.03
C PRO A 107 0.13 5.89 4.78
N LYS A 108 -1.17 5.85 5.07
CA LYS A 108 -2.09 6.99 4.88
C LYS A 108 -1.76 8.15 5.81
N ALA A 109 -1.42 7.89 7.07
CA ALA A 109 -1.03 8.91 8.03
C ALA A 109 0.33 9.54 7.63
N ARG A 110 1.30 8.70 7.28
CA ARG A 110 2.61 9.13 6.75
C ARG A 110 2.47 9.97 5.48
N ARG A 111 1.62 9.54 4.54
CA ARG A 111 1.32 10.30 3.33
C ARG A 111 0.79 11.68 3.66
N PHE A 112 -0.12 11.79 4.62
CA PHE A 112 -0.69 13.07 5.03
C PHE A 112 0.36 13.97 5.70
N ALA A 113 1.25 13.44 6.54
CA ALA A 113 2.38 14.20 7.08
C ALA A 113 3.25 14.78 5.94
N PHE A 114 3.58 13.97 4.93
CA PHE A 114 4.32 14.42 3.76
C PHE A 114 3.59 15.51 2.97
N GLU A 115 2.28 15.42 2.81
CA GLU A 115 1.47 16.47 2.16
C GLU A 115 1.54 17.81 2.89
N LEU A 116 1.52 17.79 4.24
CA LEU A 116 1.70 19.00 5.04
C LEU A 116 3.11 19.58 4.90
N ILE A 117 4.14 18.72 4.94
CA ILE A 117 5.53 19.15 4.70
C ILE A 117 5.64 19.78 3.30
N LYS A 118 5.13 19.09 2.27
CA LYS A 118 5.19 19.56 0.87
C LYS A 118 4.51 20.91 0.66
N LYS A 119 3.41 21.15 1.37
CA LYS A 119 2.66 22.42 1.28
C LYS A 119 3.44 23.59 1.88
N ASN A 120 4.09 23.37 3.02
CA ASN A 120 4.74 24.42 3.79
C ASN A 120 6.22 24.59 3.41
N GLU A 121 6.92 23.47 3.13
CA GLU A 121 8.36 23.42 2.83
C GLU A 121 8.62 22.52 1.60
N PRO A 122 8.28 22.98 0.36
CA PRO A 122 8.41 22.15 -0.84
C PRO A 122 9.85 21.66 -1.11
N ILE A 123 10.85 22.45 -0.70
CA ILE A 123 12.29 22.08 -0.88
C ILE A 123 12.62 20.91 0.05
N THR A 124 12.22 20.99 1.32
CA THR A 124 12.40 19.91 2.30
C THR A 124 11.69 18.65 1.85
N ALA A 125 10.43 18.75 1.41
CA ALA A 125 9.69 17.61 0.87
C ALA A 125 10.42 16.96 -0.31
N LYS A 126 10.94 17.76 -1.25
CA LYS A 126 11.71 17.25 -2.38
C LYS A 126 12.98 16.51 -1.96
N ALA A 127 13.66 16.97 -0.91
CA ALA A 127 14.85 16.33 -0.38
C ALA A 127 14.55 14.96 0.30
N LEU A 128 13.34 14.74 0.79
CA LEU A 128 12.91 13.47 1.40
C LEU A 128 12.58 12.39 0.35
N ILE A 129 12.18 12.78 -0.87
CA ILE A 129 11.72 11.85 -1.92
C ILE A 129 12.71 10.71 -2.22
N PRO A 130 14.02 10.93 -2.36
CA PRO A 130 14.98 9.84 -2.65
C PRO A 130 14.98 8.72 -1.59
N GLY A 131 14.68 9.04 -0.33
CA GLY A 131 14.58 8.05 0.75
C GLY A 131 13.40 7.09 0.62
N LEU A 132 12.42 7.40 -0.24
CA LEU A 132 11.17 6.63 -0.39
C LEU A 132 11.27 5.50 -1.43
N LEU A 133 12.40 5.30 -2.11
CA LEU A 133 12.54 4.30 -3.18
C LEU A 133 12.27 2.86 -2.71
N ASN A 134 12.52 2.58 -1.43
CA ASN A 134 12.25 1.28 -0.82
C ASN A 134 11.16 1.37 0.26
N ASP A 135 10.36 2.42 0.25
CA ASP A 135 9.27 2.58 1.21
C ASP A 135 8.28 1.42 1.13
N PRO A 136 7.82 0.86 2.26
CA PRO A 136 6.80 -0.19 2.27
C PRO A 136 5.46 0.28 1.67
N SER A 137 5.16 1.58 1.69
CA SER A 137 3.99 2.14 1.03
C SER A 137 4.16 2.21 -0.49
N PRO A 138 3.33 1.52 -1.29
CA PRO A 138 3.38 1.62 -2.75
C PRO A 138 3.17 3.05 -3.25
N GLU A 139 2.31 3.83 -2.60
CA GLU A 139 2.02 5.22 -2.99
C GLU A 139 3.22 6.15 -2.81
N LEU A 140 3.92 6.05 -1.67
CA LEU A 140 5.11 6.85 -1.41
C LEU A 140 6.27 6.43 -2.32
N ARG A 141 6.45 5.12 -2.51
CA ARG A 141 7.45 4.58 -3.45
C ARG A 141 7.17 5.04 -4.89
N ARG A 142 5.89 5.09 -5.31
CA ARG A 142 5.49 5.60 -6.62
C ARG A 142 5.99 7.03 -6.87
N ASP A 143 5.87 7.92 -5.88
CA ASP A 143 6.32 9.30 -6.00
C ASP A 143 7.83 9.39 -6.19
N ALA A 144 8.59 8.59 -5.45
CA ALA A 144 10.04 8.51 -5.61
C ALA A 144 10.46 7.98 -6.98
N VAL A 145 9.81 6.91 -7.44
CA VAL A 145 10.05 6.36 -8.79
C VAL A 145 9.70 7.38 -9.87
N SER A 146 8.58 8.11 -9.74
CA SER A 146 8.20 9.17 -10.68
C SER A 146 9.25 10.27 -10.76
N SER A 147 9.80 10.68 -9.61
CA SER A 147 10.89 11.67 -9.58
C SER A 147 12.14 11.21 -10.35
N LEU A 148 12.50 9.92 -10.22
CA LEU A 148 13.62 9.34 -10.99
C LEU A 148 13.30 9.25 -12.49
N ILE A 149 12.07 8.91 -12.87
CA ILE A 149 11.63 8.88 -14.27
C ILE A 149 11.76 10.27 -14.89
N ASP A 150 11.32 11.31 -14.20
CA ASP A 150 11.43 12.70 -14.66
C ASP A 150 12.89 13.12 -14.83
N GLN A 151 13.74 12.81 -13.85
CA GLN A 151 15.19 13.06 -13.92
C GLN A 151 15.85 12.33 -15.11
N ALA A 152 15.57 11.03 -15.27
CA ALA A 152 16.10 10.24 -16.38
C ALA A 152 15.63 10.76 -17.73
N SER A 153 14.35 11.17 -17.83
CA SER A 153 13.79 11.75 -19.04
C SER A 153 14.45 13.08 -19.42
N ALA A 154 14.75 13.93 -18.45
CA ALA A 154 15.50 15.17 -18.68
C ALA A 154 16.92 14.87 -19.21
N LEU A 155 17.66 13.96 -18.55
CA LEU A 155 18.98 13.54 -18.99
C LEU A 155 18.98 12.93 -20.42
N LYS A 156 17.95 12.14 -20.74
CA LYS A 156 17.75 11.58 -22.08
C LYS A 156 17.57 12.68 -23.13
N LYS A 157 16.74 13.70 -22.85
CA LYS A 157 16.53 14.87 -23.74
C LYS A 157 17.81 15.69 -23.93
N GLU A 158 18.66 15.77 -22.91
CA GLU A 158 19.96 16.44 -22.99
C GLU A 158 21.04 15.59 -23.71
N GLY A 159 20.72 14.41 -24.20
CA GLY A 159 21.66 13.51 -24.86
C GLY A 159 22.62 12.76 -23.92
N LYS A 160 22.46 12.89 -22.61
CA LYS A 160 23.28 12.23 -21.56
C LYS A 160 22.85 10.78 -21.36
N LYS A 161 23.01 9.94 -22.42
CA LYS A 161 22.48 8.57 -22.49
C LYS A 161 22.90 7.69 -21.30
N SER A 162 24.19 7.65 -20.96
CA SER A 162 24.71 6.79 -19.88
C SER A 162 24.12 7.15 -18.51
N ALA A 163 24.00 8.45 -18.23
CA ALA A 163 23.38 8.92 -16.99
C ALA A 163 21.88 8.60 -16.95
N ALA A 164 21.17 8.79 -18.05
CA ALA A 164 19.75 8.44 -18.17
C ALA A 164 19.53 6.93 -17.91
N ILE A 165 20.33 6.06 -18.51
CA ILE A 165 20.27 4.60 -18.30
C ILE A 165 20.45 4.25 -16.82
N LEU A 166 21.42 4.86 -16.14
CA LEU A 166 21.66 4.61 -14.72
C LEU A 166 20.44 4.94 -13.86
N ILE A 167 19.84 6.11 -14.08
CA ILE A 167 18.67 6.56 -13.32
C ILE A 167 17.43 5.72 -13.68
N TYR A 168 17.21 5.38 -14.96
CA TYR A 168 16.11 4.46 -15.32
C TYR A 168 16.26 3.07 -14.70
N ARG A 169 17.48 2.53 -14.60
CA ARG A 169 17.70 1.25 -13.89
C ARG A 169 17.41 1.37 -12.39
N GLN A 170 17.79 2.47 -11.78
CA GLN A 170 17.45 2.73 -10.37
C GLN A 170 15.94 2.83 -10.19
N ALA A 171 15.25 3.55 -11.06
CA ALA A 171 13.79 3.64 -11.06
C ALA A 171 13.12 2.27 -11.22
N LEU A 172 13.63 1.42 -12.15
CA LEU A 172 13.10 0.08 -12.39
C LEU A 172 13.25 -0.84 -11.17
N ASN A 173 14.39 -0.76 -10.47
CA ASN A 173 14.62 -1.55 -9.26
C ASN A 173 13.61 -1.26 -8.14
N SER A 174 13.07 -0.04 -8.11
CA SER A 174 12.11 0.40 -7.08
C SER A 174 10.66 0.39 -7.57
N ALA A 175 10.44 0.37 -8.88
CA ALA A 175 9.10 0.36 -9.46
C ALA A 175 8.37 -0.95 -9.17
N VAL A 176 7.10 -0.85 -8.74
CA VAL A 176 6.23 -2.00 -8.47
C VAL A 176 4.95 -1.96 -9.30
N GLU A 177 4.64 -0.84 -9.93
CA GLU A 177 3.42 -0.62 -10.68
C GLU A 177 3.66 -0.72 -12.19
N GLU A 178 2.75 -1.43 -12.87
CA GLU A 178 2.81 -1.65 -14.32
C GLU A 178 2.94 -0.34 -15.11
N ASN A 179 2.21 0.70 -14.69
CA ASN A 179 2.21 2.02 -15.33
C ASN A 179 3.53 2.78 -15.20
N GLN A 180 4.44 2.37 -14.30
CA GLN A 180 5.80 2.88 -14.19
C GLN A 180 6.81 1.93 -14.84
N VAL A 181 6.67 0.62 -14.63
CA VAL A 181 7.57 -0.41 -15.18
C VAL A 181 7.62 -0.38 -16.71
N LYS A 182 6.46 -0.32 -17.38
CA LYS A 182 6.39 -0.30 -18.85
C LYS A 182 7.10 0.91 -19.49
N PRO A 183 6.83 2.16 -19.08
CA PRO A 183 7.53 3.32 -19.63
C PRO A 183 9.04 3.31 -19.36
N ILE A 184 9.46 2.84 -18.18
CA ILE A 184 10.89 2.72 -17.85
C ILE A 184 11.55 1.71 -18.79
N SER A 185 10.97 0.51 -18.93
CA SER A 185 11.47 -0.55 -19.79
C SER A 185 11.55 -0.10 -21.25
N GLN A 186 10.52 0.59 -21.75
CA GLN A 186 10.50 1.17 -23.09
C GLN A 186 11.61 2.21 -23.27
N SER A 187 11.81 3.11 -22.30
CA SER A 187 12.86 4.12 -22.36
C SER A 187 14.27 3.52 -22.35
N LEU A 188 14.47 2.44 -21.58
CA LEU A 188 15.73 1.68 -21.58
C LEU A 188 15.97 1.02 -22.94
N LYS A 189 14.95 0.41 -23.54
CA LYS A 189 15.03 -0.19 -24.88
C LYS A 189 15.40 0.85 -25.96
N GLU A 190 14.82 2.03 -25.91
CA GLU A 190 15.15 3.14 -26.82
C GLU A 190 16.59 3.65 -26.64
N LEU A 191 17.16 3.46 -25.47
CA LEU A 191 18.58 3.76 -25.18
C LEU A 191 19.52 2.58 -25.50
N GLY A 192 18.99 1.48 -26.07
CA GLY A 192 19.77 0.29 -26.44
C GLY A 192 19.95 -0.73 -25.33
N VAL A 193 19.14 -0.65 -24.25
CA VAL A 193 19.21 -1.57 -23.10
C VAL A 193 17.94 -2.41 -23.07
N GLU A 194 18.05 -3.71 -23.37
CA GLU A 194 16.95 -4.64 -23.16
C GLU A 194 16.88 -5.11 -21.71
N VAL A 195 15.67 -5.24 -21.20
CA VAL A 195 15.38 -5.70 -19.85
C VAL A 195 14.45 -6.92 -19.93
N ASP A 196 14.93 -8.04 -19.38
CA ASP A 196 14.10 -9.22 -19.14
C ASP A 196 13.29 -8.99 -17.84
N LEU A 197 12.07 -8.46 -17.98
CA LEU A 197 11.21 -8.14 -16.84
C LEU A 197 10.84 -9.37 -16.00
N PRO A 198 10.49 -10.54 -16.58
CA PRO A 198 10.27 -11.75 -15.80
C PRO A 198 11.45 -12.12 -14.89
N LYS A 199 12.65 -12.09 -15.42
CA LYS A 199 13.87 -12.37 -14.65
C LYS A 199 14.17 -11.28 -13.62
N HIS A 200 14.00 -10.01 -14.00
CA HIS A 200 14.26 -8.87 -13.11
C HIS A 200 13.37 -8.89 -11.86
N PHE A 201 12.09 -9.19 -12.03
CA PHE A 201 11.13 -9.23 -10.91
C PHE A 201 10.99 -10.61 -10.26
N GLY A 202 11.62 -11.66 -10.82
CA GLY A 202 11.48 -13.02 -10.33
C GLY A 202 10.06 -13.58 -10.52
N PHE A 203 9.38 -13.23 -11.63
CA PHE A 203 8.03 -13.73 -11.88
C PHE A 203 8.02 -15.24 -12.10
N LEU A 204 7.06 -15.91 -11.47
CA LEU A 204 6.80 -17.33 -11.64
C LEU A 204 6.06 -17.55 -12.96
N MET A 205 6.80 -17.97 -13.99
CA MET A 205 6.31 -18.03 -15.38
C MET A 205 5.73 -19.39 -15.77
N ARG A 206 5.99 -20.44 -14.99
CA ARG A 206 5.56 -21.81 -15.28
C ARG A 206 4.74 -22.36 -14.14
N TRP A 207 3.59 -22.92 -14.49
CA TRP A 207 2.61 -23.40 -13.53
C TRP A 207 2.04 -24.74 -13.99
N ASN A 208 1.58 -25.55 -13.05
CA ASN A 208 0.62 -26.61 -13.29
C ASN A 208 -0.74 -26.11 -12.82
N VAL A 209 -1.75 -26.23 -13.66
CA VAL A 209 -3.10 -25.74 -13.36
C VAL A 209 -4.11 -26.88 -13.43
N ILE A 210 -5.12 -26.82 -12.58
CA ILE A 210 -6.20 -27.81 -12.57
C ILE A 210 -7.54 -27.13 -12.33
N GLY A 211 -8.54 -27.55 -13.09
CA GLY A 211 -9.91 -27.06 -13.05
C GLY A 211 -10.67 -27.50 -14.30
N PRO A 212 -11.93 -27.09 -14.41
CA PRO A 212 -12.74 -26.41 -13.42
C PRO A 212 -13.33 -27.35 -12.37
N PHE A 213 -13.24 -27.03 -11.10
CA PHE A 213 -14.06 -27.61 -10.06
C PHE A 213 -15.43 -26.90 -10.00
N ASP A 214 -16.48 -27.64 -9.63
CA ASP A 214 -17.82 -27.08 -9.57
C ASP A 214 -18.01 -26.14 -8.35
N ASN A 215 -18.41 -24.92 -8.62
CA ASN A 215 -18.76 -23.88 -7.66
C ASN A 215 -20.13 -23.25 -7.93
N THR A 216 -21.07 -24.03 -8.47
CA THR A 216 -22.43 -23.56 -8.78
C THR A 216 -23.16 -23.05 -7.54
N THR A 217 -22.87 -23.61 -6.36
CA THR A 217 -23.42 -23.16 -5.07
C THR A 217 -22.77 -21.87 -4.53
N ARG A 218 -21.69 -21.38 -5.17
CA ARG A 218 -20.89 -20.21 -4.74
C ARG A 218 -20.24 -20.35 -3.35
N THR A 219 -20.08 -21.59 -2.87
CA THR A 219 -19.42 -21.91 -1.59
C THR A 219 -17.96 -22.33 -1.79
N GLY A 220 -17.42 -22.17 -3.00
CA GLY A 220 -16.09 -22.65 -3.37
C GLY A 220 -14.95 -21.99 -2.60
N PHE A 221 -15.17 -20.81 -2.01
CA PHE A 221 -14.16 -20.20 -1.16
C PHE A 221 -13.99 -20.97 0.16
N GLU A 222 -15.09 -21.42 0.78
CA GLU A 222 -15.04 -22.18 2.03
C GLU A 222 -14.82 -23.68 1.81
N LYS A 223 -15.24 -24.19 0.64
CA LYS A 223 -15.12 -25.61 0.29
C LYS A 223 -13.66 -25.98 0.01
N LYS A 224 -13.18 -27.02 0.68
CA LYS A 224 -11.86 -27.59 0.44
C LYS A 224 -11.91 -28.62 -0.69
N PHE A 225 -11.28 -28.31 -1.82
CA PHE A 225 -11.08 -29.25 -2.91
C PHE A 225 -9.81 -30.07 -2.69
N PRO A 226 -9.65 -31.22 -3.39
CA PRO A 226 -8.53 -32.12 -3.18
C PRO A 226 -7.13 -31.46 -3.22
N PRO A 227 -6.82 -30.50 -4.13
CA PRO A 227 -5.51 -29.86 -4.16
C PRO A 227 -5.14 -29.07 -2.89
N GLU A 228 -6.12 -28.68 -2.05
CA GLU A 228 -5.84 -28.01 -0.77
C GLU A 228 -5.36 -28.98 0.32
N LYS A 229 -5.60 -30.28 0.14
CA LYS A 229 -5.13 -31.31 1.07
C LYS A 229 -3.76 -31.82 0.68
N GLU A 230 -3.59 -32.09 -0.60
CA GLU A 230 -2.37 -32.63 -1.17
C GLU A 230 -2.28 -32.27 -2.66
N VAL A 231 -1.12 -31.82 -3.10
CA VAL A 231 -0.83 -31.60 -4.52
C VAL A 231 -0.23 -32.88 -5.10
N ASN A 232 -1.05 -33.60 -5.86
CA ASN A 232 -0.62 -34.75 -6.63
C ASN A 232 -0.81 -34.49 -8.12
N LEU A 233 0.27 -34.16 -8.82
CA LEU A 233 0.25 -33.78 -10.23
C LEU A 233 -0.18 -34.89 -11.18
N GLN A 234 -0.17 -36.18 -10.73
CA GLN A 234 -0.61 -37.34 -11.52
C GLN A 234 -2.10 -37.67 -11.25
N ALA A 235 -2.70 -37.07 -10.24
CA ALA A 235 -4.06 -37.41 -9.87
C ALA A 235 -5.09 -36.81 -10.84
N LYS A 236 -6.20 -37.53 -10.97
CA LYS A 236 -7.39 -37.07 -11.67
C LYS A 236 -8.52 -36.85 -10.68
N TYR A 237 -9.34 -35.89 -10.93
CA TYR A 237 -10.44 -35.50 -10.02
C TYR A 237 -11.72 -35.30 -10.78
N LYS A 238 -12.85 -35.38 -10.07
CA LYS A 238 -14.15 -35.00 -10.60
C LYS A 238 -14.24 -33.48 -10.65
N GLY A 239 -14.31 -32.91 -11.84
CA GLY A 239 -14.53 -31.51 -12.08
C GLY A 239 -15.99 -31.15 -12.36
N LYS A 240 -16.24 -29.94 -12.85
CA LYS A 240 -17.56 -29.47 -13.30
C LYS A 240 -17.91 -30.13 -14.63
N GLY A 241 -18.71 -31.18 -14.58
CA GLY A 241 -19.22 -31.89 -15.76
C GLY A 241 -18.24 -32.85 -16.45
N LYS A 242 -16.98 -32.95 -16.03
CA LYS A 242 -15.96 -33.85 -16.61
C LYS A 242 -14.89 -34.24 -15.60
N GLU A 243 -14.12 -35.28 -15.90
CA GLU A 243 -12.86 -35.58 -15.21
C GLU A 243 -11.81 -34.49 -15.57
N ILE A 244 -11.04 -34.07 -14.59
CA ILE A 244 -9.99 -33.06 -14.74
C ILE A 244 -8.66 -33.58 -14.20
N LYS A 245 -7.57 -33.09 -14.77
CA LYS A 245 -6.18 -33.38 -14.39
C LYS A 245 -5.35 -32.12 -14.42
N TRP A 246 -4.17 -32.18 -13.83
CA TRP A 246 -3.21 -31.10 -13.91
C TRP A 246 -2.66 -30.95 -15.34
N GLU A 247 -2.56 -29.71 -15.80
CA GLU A 247 -2.02 -29.36 -17.11
C GLU A 247 -0.96 -28.24 -16.96
N PRO A 248 0.16 -28.33 -17.70
CA PRO A 248 1.16 -27.28 -17.66
C PRO A 248 0.63 -26.00 -18.33
N LEU A 249 0.91 -24.86 -17.72
CA LEU A 249 0.59 -23.53 -18.24
C LEU A 249 1.81 -22.62 -18.09
N ALA A 250 2.33 -22.11 -19.21
CA ALA A 250 3.38 -21.10 -19.21
C ALA A 250 2.80 -19.73 -19.54
N SER A 251 3.25 -18.71 -18.82
CA SER A 251 2.97 -17.32 -19.15
C SER A 251 3.88 -16.86 -20.29
N SER A 252 3.31 -16.15 -21.25
CA SER A 252 4.04 -15.36 -22.25
C SER A 252 3.97 -13.86 -21.99
N ASP A 253 3.34 -13.46 -20.88
CA ASP A 253 3.18 -12.07 -20.49
C ASP A 253 4.45 -11.59 -19.76
N SER A 254 4.98 -10.44 -20.17
CA SER A 254 6.23 -9.89 -19.60
C SER A 254 6.10 -9.47 -18.13
N LEU A 255 4.89 -9.37 -17.60
CA LEU A 255 4.61 -9.08 -16.20
C LEU A 255 4.12 -10.32 -15.43
N GLY A 256 4.32 -11.53 -15.98
CA GLY A 256 4.03 -12.78 -15.30
C GLY A 256 2.55 -13.13 -15.16
N LYS A 257 1.65 -12.50 -15.93
CA LYS A 257 0.22 -12.79 -15.86
C LYS A 257 -0.08 -14.21 -16.32
N ILE A 258 -0.77 -14.99 -15.49
CA ILE A 258 -1.30 -16.31 -15.80
C ILE A 258 -2.76 -16.18 -16.23
N ASP A 259 -3.07 -16.64 -17.43
CA ASP A 259 -4.41 -16.59 -18.00
C ASP A 259 -5.07 -17.97 -17.94
N LEU A 260 -5.91 -18.19 -16.93
CA LEU A 260 -6.65 -19.44 -16.74
C LEU A 260 -7.79 -19.65 -17.75
N ILE A 261 -8.13 -18.66 -18.57
CA ILE A 261 -9.10 -18.82 -19.67
C ILE A 261 -8.50 -19.70 -20.77
N LYS A 262 -7.20 -19.65 -20.98
CA LYS A 262 -6.52 -20.45 -22.02
C LYS A 262 -6.76 -21.97 -21.87
N PRO A 263 -6.50 -22.59 -20.70
CA PRO A 263 -6.75 -24.03 -20.53
C PRO A 263 -8.21 -24.38 -20.24
N PHE A 264 -8.98 -23.51 -19.60
CA PHE A 264 -10.30 -23.87 -19.09
C PHE A 264 -11.47 -23.26 -19.85
N GLY A 265 -11.23 -22.24 -20.68
CA GLY A 265 -12.28 -21.43 -21.30
C GLY A 265 -12.90 -20.41 -20.33
N MET A 266 -13.81 -19.58 -20.84
CA MET A 266 -14.56 -18.59 -20.08
C MET A 266 -15.71 -19.26 -19.34
N LEU A 267 -15.49 -19.67 -18.11
CA LEU A 267 -16.46 -20.40 -17.30
C LEU A 267 -16.93 -19.55 -16.11
N LYS A 268 -18.18 -19.77 -15.71
CA LYS A 268 -18.77 -19.16 -14.51
C LYS A 268 -18.92 -20.21 -13.41
N GLU A 269 -18.92 -19.76 -12.16
CA GLU A 269 -19.18 -20.60 -10.99
C GLU A 269 -18.24 -21.81 -10.95
N THR A 270 -16.94 -21.53 -11.07
CA THR A 270 -15.89 -22.55 -11.04
C THR A 270 -14.75 -22.12 -10.13
N THR A 271 -14.03 -23.11 -9.61
CA THR A 271 -12.78 -22.92 -8.89
C THR A 271 -11.65 -23.63 -9.66
N ALA A 272 -10.48 -23.04 -9.69
CA ALA A 272 -9.28 -23.62 -10.27
C ALA A 272 -8.10 -23.44 -9.34
N TYR A 273 -7.09 -24.29 -9.47
CA TYR A 273 -5.84 -24.19 -8.73
C TYR A 273 -4.67 -24.03 -9.69
N ALA A 274 -3.69 -23.26 -9.26
CA ALA A 274 -2.41 -23.11 -9.93
C ALA A 274 -1.30 -23.46 -8.93
N TYR A 275 -0.41 -24.35 -9.33
CA TYR A 275 0.71 -24.83 -8.53
C TYR A 275 2.02 -24.56 -9.25
N THR A 276 3.02 -24.07 -8.52
CA THR A 276 4.38 -23.91 -9.01
C THR A 276 5.37 -24.15 -7.89
N GLU A 277 6.59 -24.51 -8.27
CA GLU A 277 7.72 -24.68 -7.37
C GLU A 277 8.83 -23.71 -7.74
N PHE A 278 9.53 -23.24 -6.74
CA PHE A 278 10.76 -22.49 -6.91
C PHE A 278 11.75 -22.84 -5.80
N GLU A 279 13.02 -22.83 -6.11
CA GLU A 279 14.09 -23.10 -5.17
C GLU A 279 14.78 -21.80 -4.75
N SER A 280 15.20 -21.75 -3.49
CA SER A 280 16.06 -20.68 -2.98
C SER A 280 17.39 -21.26 -2.54
N GLU A 281 18.48 -20.75 -3.06
CA GLU A 281 19.84 -21.22 -2.73
C GLU A 281 20.19 -21.03 -1.26
N SER A 282 19.48 -20.16 -0.55
CA SER A 282 19.70 -19.89 0.87
C SER A 282 18.39 -19.59 1.59
N SER A 283 18.35 -19.77 2.91
CA SER A 283 17.25 -19.31 3.77
C SER A 283 17.24 -17.79 3.80
N ARG A 284 16.13 -17.18 3.38
CA ARG A 284 15.95 -15.74 3.32
C ARG A 284 14.49 -15.34 3.45
N THR A 285 14.24 -14.12 3.83
CA THR A 285 12.90 -13.52 3.73
C THR A 285 12.58 -13.28 2.26
N ALA A 286 11.40 -13.73 1.82
CA ALA A 286 10.90 -13.50 0.48
C ALA A 286 9.56 -12.74 0.56
N GLU A 287 9.36 -11.81 -0.36
CA GLU A 287 8.09 -11.13 -0.56
C GLU A 287 7.34 -11.81 -1.70
N LEU A 288 6.11 -12.24 -1.43
CA LEU A 288 5.22 -12.79 -2.43
C LEU A 288 4.21 -11.73 -2.84
N ARG A 289 4.21 -11.36 -4.12
CA ARG A 289 3.26 -10.41 -4.70
C ARG A 289 2.31 -11.14 -5.62
N LEU A 290 1.03 -11.09 -5.30
CA LEU A 290 -0.02 -11.71 -6.09
C LEU A 290 -1.20 -10.75 -6.25
N GLY A 291 -1.76 -10.69 -7.46
CA GLY A 291 -3.01 -10.01 -7.77
C GLY A 291 -3.98 -10.95 -8.49
N CYS A 292 -5.25 -10.93 -8.11
CA CYS A 292 -6.30 -11.66 -8.79
C CYS A 292 -7.58 -10.80 -8.84
N LYS A 293 -8.37 -10.92 -9.89
CA LYS A 293 -9.63 -10.18 -10.04
C LYS A 293 -10.79 -10.77 -9.24
N ASN A 294 -10.72 -12.08 -8.95
CA ASN A 294 -11.77 -12.81 -8.24
C ASN A 294 -11.28 -13.21 -6.86
N ALA A 295 -12.15 -13.90 -6.09
CA ALA A 295 -11.77 -14.50 -4.82
C ALA A 295 -10.61 -15.50 -5.00
N TRP A 296 -9.65 -15.50 -4.08
CA TRP A 296 -8.45 -16.33 -4.16
C TRP A 296 -7.87 -16.65 -2.80
N LYS A 297 -7.15 -17.74 -2.73
CA LYS A 297 -6.39 -18.19 -1.56
C LYS A 297 -4.98 -18.56 -1.98
N ILE A 298 -4.03 -18.46 -1.06
CA ILE A 298 -2.64 -18.85 -1.28
C ILE A 298 -2.10 -19.72 -0.15
N TRP A 299 -1.36 -20.74 -0.53
CA TRP A 299 -0.62 -21.62 0.36
C TRP A 299 0.85 -21.63 -0.04
N VAL A 300 1.75 -21.67 0.94
CA VAL A 300 3.19 -21.85 0.73
C VAL A 300 3.62 -23.07 1.55
N ASN A 301 4.22 -24.06 0.90
CA ASN A 301 4.62 -25.33 1.51
C ASN A 301 3.48 -26.01 2.28
N GLY A 302 2.27 -26.03 1.69
CA GLY A 302 1.07 -26.61 2.28
C GLY A 302 0.43 -25.77 3.39
N LYS A 303 1.04 -24.66 3.82
CA LYS A 303 0.50 -23.77 4.83
C LYS A 303 -0.32 -22.65 4.19
N PHE A 304 -1.57 -22.47 4.64
CA PHE A 304 -2.39 -21.32 4.26
C PHE A 304 -1.76 -20.02 4.76
N ILE A 305 -1.57 -19.06 3.86
CA ILE A 305 -0.94 -17.77 4.15
C ILE A 305 -1.95 -16.64 4.10
N PHE A 306 -2.80 -16.60 3.06
CA PHE A 306 -3.74 -15.50 2.86
C PHE A 306 -4.89 -15.91 1.96
N GLY A 307 -6.04 -15.25 2.13
CA GLY A 307 -7.19 -15.38 1.25
C GLY A 307 -8.01 -14.09 1.20
N ARG A 308 -8.63 -13.86 0.06
CA ARG A 308 -9.50 -12.70 -0.17
C ARG A 308 -10.76 -13.17 -0.88
N ASP A 309 -11.90 -13.06 -0.21
CA ASP A 309 -13.21 -13.40 -0.78
C ASP A 309 -13.90 -12.14 -1.31
N GLU A 310 -13.35 -11.60 -2.38
CA GLU A 310 -13.89 -10.42 -3.05
C GLU A 310 -14.03 -10.66 -4.54
N TYR A 311 -15.15 -10.25 -5.10
CA TYR A 311 -15.38 -10.23 -6.53
C TYR A 311 -15.38 -8.79 -7.01
N LEU A 312 -14.39 -8.39 -7.78
CA LEU A 312 -14.35 -7.08 -8.40
C LEU A 312 -15.40 -7.03 -9.51
N SER A 313 -16.54 -6.41 -9.21
CA SER A 313 -17.54 -6.09 -10.22
C SER A 313 -17.09 -4.87 -11.02
N LEU A 314 -17.22 -4.93 -12.36
CA LEU A 314 -16.93 -3.81 -13.26
C LEU A 314 -17.91 -2.63 -13.11
N ILE A 315 -18.84 -2.69 -12.14
CA ILE A 315 -19.90 -1.70 -11.95
C ILE A 315 -19.50 -0.58 -10.98
N HIS A 316 -18.30 -0.62 -10.40
CA HIS A 316 -17.81 0.43 -9.51
C HIS A 316 -16.84 1.36 -10.24
N ILE A 317 -17.33 2.00 -11.26
CA ILE A 317 -16.68 3.18 -11.86
C ILE A 317 -17.37 4.43 -11.35
#